data_562f6676c567abc1e0a84b4498a8da96
#
_entry.id   562f6676c567abc1e0a84b4498a8da96
#
_cell.length_a   1.000
_cell.length_b   1.000
_cell.length_c   1.000
_cell.angle_alpha   90.00
_cell.angle_beta   90.00
_cell.angle_gamma   90.00
#
_symmetry.space_group_name_H-M   'P 1'
#
loop_
_entity.id
_entity.type
_entity.pdbx_description
1 polymer ?
#
loop_
_entity_poly.entity_id
_entity_poly.type
_entity_poly.pdbx_seq_one_letter_code
_entity_poly.pdbx_strand_id
1 'polypeptide(L)'
;MQQAKGAAPDKGKRAFLMVSALATTAAIAQEKKKVDGGLAVIEDKVAPNRQTPITPPGSMSAANMAKRCTACQLCVSECPNQVLRPSGGLFTLMQPVMSYERGYCRPECNRCSTVCPTGAIKPIRQEDKAAIQIGHAVWVKKNCVAITDGVECGNCARHCPAGAIEMVPLDEEDEDTPFVPAVNEERCIGCGACEHLCPARPLPAIFVEGHEVHKEI
;
A
#
# COMPACT_ATOMS: atom_id res chain seq x y z
N MET A 1 41.32 59.74 -24.47
CA MET A 1 40.83 58.38 -24.21
C MET A 1 41.32 57.90 -22.83
N GLN A 2 40.47 58.02 -21.79
CA GLN A 2 40.80 57.57 -20.41
C GLN A 2 40.24 56.20 -20.23
N GLN A 3 41.10 55.20 -19.98
CA GLN A 3 40.72 53.84 -19.62
C GLN A 3 40.25 53.80 -18.15
N ALA A 4 39.02 53.42 -17.94
CA ALA A 4 38.52 53.16 -16.61
C ALA A 4 39.20 51.94 -15.99
N LYS A 5 39.99 52.14 -14.93
CA LYS A 5 40.53 51.04 -14.11
C LYS A 5 39.39 50.36 -13.36
N GLY A 6 39.12 49.12 -13.68
CA GLY A 6 38.20 48.29 -12.96
C GLY A 6 38.67 48.10 -11.51
N ALA A 7 37.86 48.54 -10.55
CA ALA A 7 38.13 48.35 -9.11
C ALA A 7 38.09 46.84 -8.78
N ALA A 8 39.12 46.35 -8.10
CA ALA A 8 39.14 44.97 -7.62
C ALA A 8 38.02 44.75 -6.61
N PRO A 9 37.28 43.64 -6.70
CA PRO A 9 36.14 43.37 -5.83
C PRO A 9 36.58 43.26 -4.39
N ASP A 10 35.86 43.96 -3.52
CA ASP A 10 36.08 44.07 -2.09
C ASP A 10 36.10 42.66 -1.41
N LYS A 11 37.16 42.37 -0.68
CA LYS A 11 37.34 41.08 0.05
C LYS A 11 36.21 40.81 1.03
N GLY A 12 35.60 41.83 1.64
CA GLY A 12 34.47 41.71 2.53
C GLY A 12 33.20 41.23 1.83
N LYS A 13 32.91 41.71 0.62
CA LYS A 13 31.77 41.26 -0.20
C LYS A 13 31.91 39.81 -0.65
N ARG A 14 33.12 39.38 -0.99
CA ARG A 14 33.41 37.97 -1.33
C ARG A 14 33.21 37.06 -0.12
N ALA A 15 33.70 37.44 1.05
CA ALA A 15 33.52 36.67 2.30
C ALA A 15 32.03 36.57 2.65
N PHE A 16 31.26 37.66 2.53
CA PHE A 16 29.81 37.65 2.79
C PHE A 16 29.05 36.71 1.84
N LEU A 17 29.37 36.77 0.53
CA LEU A 17 28.75 35.85 -0.45
C LEU A 17 29.12 34.39 -0.22
N MET A 18 30.35 34.11 0.20
CA MET A 18 30.74 32.73 0.54
C MET A 18 30.04 32.22 1.81
N VAL A 19 29.94 33.04 2.82
CA VAL A 19 29.24 32.67 4.07
C VAL A 19 27.74 32.50 3.82
N SER A 20 27.11 33.36 3.03
CA SER A 20 25.69 33.20 2.68
C SER A 20 25.43 31.99 1.80
N ALA A 21 26.33 31.68 0.85
CA ALA A 21 26.22 30.43 0.04
C ALA A 21 26.38 29.18 0.90
N LEU A 22 27.31 29.15 1.85
CA LEU A 22 27.47 28.04 2.79
C LEU A 22 26.28 27.91 3.75
N ALA A 23 25.71 29.03 4.22
CA ALA A 23 24.51 29.00 5.05
C ALA A 23 23.27 28.49 4.29
N THR A 24 23.12 28.83 3.00
CA THR A 24 22.02 28.33 2.17
C THR A 24 22.18 26.85 1.85
N THR A 25 23.40 26.36 1.60
CA THR A 25 23.63 24.92 1.39
C THR A 25 23.44 24.11 2.67
N ALA A 26 23.81 24.64 3.84
CA ALA A 26 23.55 24.00 5.13
C ALA A 26 22.04 23.95 5.46
N ALA A 27 21.28 24.99 5.09
CA ALA A 27 19.82 25.02 5.28
C ALA A 27 19.08 24.03 4.32
N ILE A 28 19.63 23.78 3.12
CA ILE A 28 19.08 22.79 2.19
C ILE A 28 19.41 21.35 2.64
N ALA A 29 20.54 21.16 3.33
CA ALA A 29 20.97 19.85 3.84
C ALA A 29 20.26 19.46 5.16
N GLN A 30 19.45 20.33 5.76
CA GLN A 30 18.54 19.90 6.81
C GLN A 30 17.45 19.02 6.16
N GLU A 31 17.57 17.73 6.31
CA GLU A 31 16.50 16.79 5.95
C GLU A 31 15.20 17.26 6.61
N LYS A 32 14.28 17.75 5.77
CA LYS A 32 12.94 18.13 6.25
C LYS A 32 12.27 16.87 6.74
N LYS A 33 11.99 16.80 8.04
CA LYS A 33 11.14 15.75 8.59
C LYS A 33 9.86 15.66 7.79
N LYS A 34 9.60 14.46 7.24
CA LYS A 34 8.38 14.20 6.50
C LYS A 34 7.26 14.00 7.52
N VAL A 35 6.26 14.87 7.49
CA VAL A 35 5.06 14.78 8.33
C VAL A 35 3.82 14.76 7.44
N ASP A 36 2.79 14.05 7.87
CA ASP A 36 1.49 14.01 7.24
C ASP A 36 0.62 15.16 7.77
N GLY A 37 0.65 16.31 7.11
CA GLY A 37 -0.10 17.48 7.56
C GLY A 37 0.21 17.94 9.00
N GLY A 38 1.33 17.51 9.56
CA GLY A 38 1.76 17.84 10.92
C GLY A 38 1.17 16.95 12.02
N LEU A 39 0.50 15.84 11.65
CA LEU A 39 -0.14 14.92 12.59
C LEU A 39 0.72 13.69 12.92
N ALA A 40 1.54 13.23 11.97
CA ALA A 40 2.43 12.08 12.19
C ALA A 40 3.79 12.25 11.51
N VAL A 41 4.82 11.62 12.09
CA VAL A 41 6.16 11.56 11.52
C VAL A 41 6.25 10.33 10.61
N ILE A 42 6.60 10.54 9.34
CA ILE A 42 6.62 9.49 8.31
C ILE A 42 8.03 8.88 8.13
N GLU A 43 9.06 9.47 8.72
CA GLU A 43 10.47 9.11 8.48
C GLU A 43 10.77 7.64 8.71
N ASP A 44 10.16 7.05 9.75
CA ASP A 44 10.39 5.67 10.15
C ASP A 44 9.36 4.68 9.58
N LYS A 45 8.35 5.17 8.85
CA LYS A 45 7.31 4.34 8.25
C LYS A 45 7.74 3.79 6.89
N VAL A 46 7.43 2.53 6.66
CA VAL A 46 7.75 1.83 5.41
C VAL A 46 6.52 1.82 4.50
N ALA A 47 6.66 2.41 3.31
CA ALA A 47 5.61 2.36 2.31
C ALA A 47 5.46 0.94 1.74
N PRO A 48 4.23 0.45 1.52
CA PRO A 48 4.00 -0.82 0.83
C PRO A 48 4.60 -0.79 -0.57
N ASN A 49 5.53 -1.70 -0.85
CA ASN A 49 6.12 -1.85 -2.18
C ASN A 49 5.50 -3.07 -2.86
N ARG A 50 4.33 -2.88 -3.47
CA ARG A 50 3.64 -3.93 -4.22
C ARG A 50 4.33 -4.15 -5.55
N GLN A 51 4.83 -5.35 -5.77
CA GLN A 51 5.46 -5.75 -7.03
C GLN A 51 4.43 -6.18 -8.06
N THR A 52 3.39 -6.86 -7.60
CA THR A 52 2.32 -7.38 -8.47
C THR A 52 1.01 -6.63 -8.22
N PRO A 53 0.33 -6.13 -9.28
CA PRO A 53 -0.98 -5.52 -9.13
C PRO A 53 -2.00 -6.56 -8.66
N ILE A 54 -2.80 -6.18 -7.66
CA ILE A 54 -3.86 -7.06 -7.18
C ILE A 54 -5.03 -6.97 -8.15
N THR A 55 -5.31 -8.08 -8.83
CA THR A 55 -6.42 -8.17 -9.79
C THR A 55 -7.67 -8.79 -9.14
N PRO A 56 -8.89 -8.47 -9.63
CA PRO A 56 -10.13 -8.97 -9.04
C PRO A 56 -10.21 -10.50 -9.04
N PRO A 57 -10.87 -11.11 -8.05
CA PRO A 57 -11.13 -12.55 -8.07
C PRO A 57 -11.92 -12.93 -9.33
N GLY A 58 -11.54 -14.05 -9.96
CA GLY A 58 -12.04 -14.47 -11.27
C GLY A 58 -11.19 -14.01 -12.45
N SER A 59 -10.23 -13.10 -12.28
CA SER A 59 -9.32 -12.71 -13.36
C SER A 59 -8.24 -13.74 -13.67
N MET A 60 -8.09 -14.75 -12.82
CA MET A 60 -7.15 -15.88 -12.92
C MET A 60 -5.67 -15.49 -12.82
N SER A 61 -5.24 -14.40 -13.45
CA SER A 61 -3.88 -13.88 -13.39
C SER A 61 -3.83 -12.43 -13.85
N ALA A 62 -2.78 -11.72 -13.45
CA ALA A 62 -2.48 -10.38 -13.94
C ALA A 62 -2.30 -10.34 -15.45
N ALA A 63 -1.65 -11.36 -16.03
CA ALA A 63 -1.46 -11.50 -17.47
C ALA A 63 -2.78 -11.71 -18.23
N ASN A 64 -3.71 -12.52 -17.70
CA ASN A 64 -5.04 -12.69 -18.31
C ASN A 64 -5.84 -11.39 -18.25
N MET A 65 -5.78 -10.67 -17.13
CA MET A 65 -6.42 -9.36 -17.02
C MET A 65 -5.86 -8.39 -18.04
N ALA A 66 -4.54 -8.24 -18.13
CA ALA A 66 -3.88 -7.33 -19.07
C ALA A 66 -4.27 -7.65 -20.56
N LYS A 67 -4.46 -8.92 -20.88
CA LYS A 67 -4.73 -9.39 -22.24
C LYS A 67 -6.19 -9.23 -22.68
N ARG A 68 -7.14 -9.37 -21.76
CA ARG A 68 -8.58 -9.44 -22.07
C ARG A 68 -9.37 -8.22 -21.65
N CYS A 69 -8.85 -7.45 -20.70
CA CYS A 69 -9.58 -6.29 -20.18
C CYS A 69 -9.56 -5.12 -21.16
N THR A 70 -10.75 -4.65 -21.53
CA THR A 70 -10.95 -3.48 -22.41
C THR A 70 -11.10 -2.18 -21.63
N ALA A 71 -10.85 -2.20 -20.31
CA ALA A 71 -10.97 -1.03 -19.45
C ALA A 71 -12.36 -0.32 -19.47
N CYS A 72 -13.43 -1.08 -19.65
CA CYS A 72 -14.78 -0.54 -19.76
C CYS A 72 -15.39 0.01 -18.45
N GLN A 73 -14.72 -0.18 -17.32
CA GLN A 73 -15.06 0.30 -15.98
C GLN A 73 -16.36 -0.26 -15.36
N LEU A 74 -17.05 -1.21 -15.99
CA LEU A 74 -18.30 -1.79 -15.43
C LEU A 74 -18.05 -2.46 -14.07
N CYS A 75 -16.96 -3.20 -13.91
CA CYS A 75 -16.61 -3.83 -12.63
C CYS A 75 -16.27 -2.81 -11.54
N VAL A 76 -15.72 -1.64 -11.92
CA VAL A 76 -15.42 -0.53 -10.99
C VAL A 76 -16.72 0.11 -10.51
N SER A 77 -17.66 0.42 -11.43
CA SER A 77 -18.94 1.05 -11.09
C SER A 77 -19.84 0.11 -10.26
N GLU A 78 -19.78 -1.19 -10.51
CA GLU A 78 -20.57 -2.20 -9.79
C GLU A 78 -19.96 -2.61 -8.44
N CYS A 79 -18.76 -2.16 -8.10
CA CYS A 79 -18.10 -2.55 -6.86
C CYS A 79 -18.71 -1.85 -5.63
N PRO A 80 -19.54 -2.51 -4.79
CA PRO A 80 -20.21 -1.87 -3.66
C PRO A 80 -19.23 -1.44 -2.56
N ASN A 81 -18.09 -2.09 -2.50
CA ASN A 81 -17.06 -1.81 -1.50
C ASN A 81 -16.00 -0.82 -1.98
N GLN A 82 -16.11 -0.30 -3.20
CA GLN A 82 -15.22 0.69 -3.80
C GLN A 82 -13.73 0.29 -3.79
N VAL A 83 -13.44 -1.00 -3.86
CA VAL A 83 -12.07 -1.53 -3.87
C VAL A 83 -11.44 -1.58 -5.25
N LEU A 84 -12.23 -1.53 -6.32
CA LEU A 84 -11.72 -1.50 -7.69
C LEU A 84 -11.45 -0.06 -8.13
N ARG A 85 -10.25 0.16 -8.65
CA ARG A 85 -9.77 1.44 -9.14
C ARG A 85 -9.19 1.30 -10.52
N PRO A 86 -9.31 2.31 -11.39
CA PRO A 86 -8.55 2.37 -12.64
C PRO A 86 -7.04 2.41 -12.34
N SER A 87 -6.26 1.58 -13.01
CA SER A 87 -4.80 1.62 -12.94
C SER A 87 -4.27 2.85 -13.68
N GLY A 88 -3.23 3.49 -13.10
CA GLY A 88 -2.43 4.54 -13.75
C GLY A 88 -1.19 4.01 -14.48
N GLY A 89 -0.95 2.70 -14.48
CA GLY A 89 0.21 2.09 -15.14
C GLY A 89 0.15 2.24 -16.66
N LEU A 90 1.28 2.51 -17.31
CA LEU A 90 1.35 2.77 -18.75
C LEU A 90 0.79 1.61 -19.60
N PHE A 91 1.10 0.36 -19.21
CA PHE A 91 0.66 -0.85 -19.94
C PHE A 91 -0.69 -1.40 -19.47
N THR A 92 -1.20 -0.93 -18.34
CA THR A 92 -2.46 -1.37 -17.73
C THR A 92 -3.42 -0.20 -17.54
N LEU A 93 -3.22 0.86 -18.30
CA LEU A 93 -3.98 2.11 -18.18
C LEU A 93 -5.50 1.85 -18.14
N MET A 94 -6.13 2.38 -17.10
CA MET A 94 -7.57 2.26 -16.86
C MET A 94 -8.05 0.81 -16.58
N GLN A 95 -7.20 -0.20 -16.60
CA GLN A 95 -7.61 -1.55 -16.18
C GLN A 95 -7.85 -1.58 -14.67
N PRO A 96 -8.84 -2.34 -14.18
CA PRO A 96 -9.16 -2.37 -12.76
C PRO A 96 -8.08 -3.07 -11.95
N VAL A 97 -7.63 -2.39 -10.91
CA VAL A 97 -6.76 -2.92 -9.85
C VAL A 97 -7.44 -2.76 -8.50
N MET A 98 -7.12 -3.60 -7.55
CA MET A 98 -7.67 -3.50 -6.21
C MET A 98 -6.85 -2.54 -5.35
N SER A 99 -7.54 -1.66 -4.62
CA SER A 99 -7.00 -0.74 -3.64
C SER A 99 -7.86 -0.80 -2.38
N TYR A 100 -7.23 -0.95 -1.24
CA TYR A 100 -7.93 -1.14 0.04
C TYR A 100 -8.05 0.15 0.88
N GLU A 101 -7.80 1.29 0.27
CA GLU A 101 -7.91 2.58 0.94
C GLU A 101 -9.35 2.91 1.39
N ARG A 102 -10.35 2.57 0.55
CA ARG A 102 -11.76 2.93 0.80
C ARG A 102 -12.63 1.77 1.28
N GLY A 103 -12.15 0.55 1.17
CA GLY A 103 -12.87 -0.65 1.54
C GLY A 103 -12.05 -1.90 1.35
N TYR A 104 -12.68 -3.05 1.52
CA TYR A 104 -12.06 -4.35 1.30
C TYR A 104 -13.01 -5.27 0.53
N CYS A 105 -12.47 -6.30 -0.10
CA CYS A 105 -13.24 -7.23 -0.92
C CYS A 105 -13.93 -8.27 -0.05
N ARG A 106 -15.25 -8.20 0.09
CA ARG A 106 -16.01 -9.14 0.91
C ARG A 106 -16.07 -10.52 0.26
N PRO A 107 -15.89 -11.61 1.02
CA PRO A 107 -15.94 -12.98 0.49
C PRO A 107 -17.25 -13.33 -0.22
N GLU A 108 -18.37 -12.80 0.26
CA GLU A 108 -19.70 -13.06 -0.26
C GLU A 108 -20.07 -12.23 -1.51
N CYS A 109 -19.20 -11.34 -1.98
CA CYS A 109 -19.50 -10.46 -3.11
C CYS A 109 -18.80 -10.93 -4.40
N ASN A 110 -19.55 -11.18 -5.47
CA ASN A 110 -19.03 -11.59 -6.78
C ASN A 110 -19.42 -10.65 -7.93
N ARG A 111 -19.95 -9.44 -7.65
CA ARG A 111 -20.51 -8.51 -8.64
C ARG A 111 -19.59 -8.18 -9.80
N CYS A 112 -18.29 -7.95 -9.54
CA CYS A 112 -17.35 -7.63 -10.61
C CYS A 112 -17.22 -8.75 -11.65
N SER A 113 -17.41 -10.01 -11.27
CA SER A 113 -17.33 -11.16 -12.16
C SER A 113 -18.58 -11.34 -13.01
N THR A 114 -19.75 -10.89 -12.54
CA THR A 114 -21.02 -11.04 -13.27
C THR A 114 -21.20 -10.01 -14.38
N VAL A 115 -20.53 -8.86 -14.29
CA VAL A 115 -20.71 -7.73 -15.24
C VAL A 115 -19.59 -7.63 -16.28
N CYS A 116 -18.58 -8.48 -16.25
CA CYS A 116 -17.44 -8.39 -17.15
C CYS A 116 -17.81 -8.91 -18.56
N PRO A 117 -17.91 -8.05 -19.60
CA PRO A 117 -18.37 -8.48 -20.93
C PRO A 117 -17.31 -9.25 -21.71
N THR A 118 -16.02 -9.06 -21.39
CA THR A 118 -14.91 -9.67 -22.13
C THR A 118 -14.43 -11.00 -21.53
N GLY A 119 -14.96 -11.37 -20.35
CA GLY A 119 -14.49 -12.51 -19.59
C GLY A 119 -13.05 -12.36 -19.07
N ALA A 120 -12.54 -11.11 -18.98
CA ALA A 120 -11.29 -10.83 -18.30
C ALA A 120 -11.40 -11.17 -16.80
N ILE A 121 -12.60 -10.99 -16.22
CA ILE A 121 -13.00 -11.54 -14.94
C ILE A 121 -14.05 -12.60 -15.25
N LYS A 122 -13.73 -13.88 -15.02
CA LYS A 122 -14.67 -14.97 -15.22
C LYS A 122 -15.75 -14.95 -14.16
N PRO A 123 -17.01 -15.28 -14.50
CA PRO A 123 -18.06 -15.46 -13.52
C PRO A 123 -17.68 -16.51 -12.47
N ILE A 124 -17.77 -16.16 -11.20
CA ILE A 124 -17.54 -17.03 -10.06
C ILE A 124 -18.82 -17.12 -9.23
N ARG A 125 -19.08 -18.30 -8.66
CA ARG A 125 -20.18 -18.45 -7.71
C ARG A 125 -19.78 -17.78 -6.41
N GLN A 126 -20.75 -17.27 -5.69
CA GLN A 126 -20.49 -16.58 -4.41
C GLN A 126 -19.81 -17.50 -3.39
N GLU A 127 -20.19 -18.76 -3.35
CA GLU A 127 -19.64 -19.81 -2.48
C GLU A 127 -18.20 -20.15 -2.79
N ASP A 128 -17.79 -20.12 -4.07
CA ASP A 128 -16.42 -20.46 -4.51
C ASP A 128 -15.43 -19.30 -4.30
N LYS A 129 -15.94 -18.08 -4.14
CA LYS A 129 -15.07 -16.93 -4.06
C LYS A 129 -14.13 -16.94 -2.85
N ALA A 130 -14.58 -17.48 -1.73
CA ALA A 130 -13.76 -17.59 -0.53
C ALA A 130 -12.57 -18.55 -0.68
N ALA A 131 -12.60 -19.42 -1.69
CA ALA A 131 -11.51 -20.32 -2.03
C ALA A 131 -10.50 -19.71 -3.03
N ILE A 132 -10.78 -18.53 -3.61
CA ILE A 132 -9.88 -17.89 -4.57
C ILE A 132 -8.91 -16.96 -3.86
N GLN A 133 -7.65 -17.33 -3.87
CA GLN A 133 -6.55 -16.54 -3.33
C GLN A 133 -6.00 -15.61 -4.41
N ILE A 134 -6.21 -14.30 -4.24
CA ILE A 134 -5.74 -13.26 -5.17
C ILE A 134 -4.41 -12.61 -4.74
N GLY A 135 -3.99 -12.86 -3.52
CA GLY A 135 -2.79 -12.32 -2.90
C GLY A 135 -2.69 -12.78 -1.46
N HIS A 136 -1.70 -12.30 -0.75
CA HIS A 136 -1.49 -12.59 0.66
C HIS A 136 -1.15 -11.31 1.44
N ALA A 137 -1.40 -11.32 2.73
CA ALA A 137 -1.08 -10.20 3.61
C ALA A 137 0.39 -10.25 4.02
N VAL A 138 1.03 -9.07 4.01
CA VAL A 138 2.43 -8.87 4.44
C VAL A 138 2.43 -7.90 5.62
N TRP A 139 3.06 -8.29 6.72
CA TRP A 139 3.17 -7.46 7.91
C TRP A 139 4.45 -6.62 7.91
N VAL A 140 4.32 -5.34 8.23
CA VAL A 140 5.43 -4.38 8.34
C VAL A 140 5.59 -3.99 9.81
N LYS A 141 6.56 -4.61 10.49
CA LYS A 141 6.84 -4.41 11.91
C LYS A 141 6.96 -2.92 12.28
N LYS A 142 7.71 -2.14 11.50
CA LYS A 142 7.98 -0.71 11.75
C LYS A 142 6.74 0.19 11.74
N ASN A 143 5.65 -0.25 11.10
CA ASN A 143 4.42 0.52 11.01
C ASN A 143 3.41 0.13 12.11
N CYS A 144 3.61 -1.02 12.76
CA CYS A 144 2.63 -1.62 13.66
C CYS A 144 2.52 -0.83 14.96
N VAL A 145 1.31 -0.38 15.31
CA VAL A 145 1.04 0.40 16.53
C VAL A 145 1.33 -0.39 17.81
N ALA A 146 1.26 -1.73 17.75
CA ALA A 146 1.66 -2.56 18.88
C ALA A 146 3.16 -2.44 19.17
N ILE A 147 3.97 -2.17 18.14
CA ILE A 147 5.42 -1.99 18.25
C ILE A 147 5.80 -0.52 18.48
N THR A 148 5.17 0.42 17.71
CA THR A 148 5.56 1.83 17.75
C THR A 148 4.99 2.57 18.94
N ASP A 149 3.79 2.22 19.37
CA ASP A 149 3.04 2.97 20.37
C ASP A 149 2.82 2.14 21.66
N GLY A 150 3.23 0.85 21.64
CA GLY A 150 3.07 -0.06 22.79
C GLY A 150 1.60 -0.34 23.15
N VAL A 151 0.68 -0.20 22.21
CA VAL A 151 -0.76 -0.43 22.44
C VAL A 151 -1.17 -1.82 22.05
N GLU A 152 -2.00 -2.47 22.86
CA GLU A 152 -2.59 -3.75 22.49
C GLU A 152 -3.49 -3.57 21.26
N CYS A 153 -3.18 -4.33 20.19
CA CYS A 153 -3.92 -4.28 18.94
C CYS A 153 -4.10 -5.70 18.39
N GLY A 154 -5.28 -6.04 17.91
CA GLY A 154 -5.57 -7.32 17.26
C GLY A 154 -6.50 -7.11 16.08
N ASN A 155 -6.57 -5.91 15.55
CA ASN A 155 -7.58 -5.51 14.57
C ASN A 155 -7.51 -6.32 13.27
N CYS A 156 -6.31 -6.59 12.78
CA CYS A 156 -6.08 -7.39 11.57
C CYS A 156 -6.56 -8.84 11.71
N ALA A 157 -6.31 -9.49 12.85
CA ALA A 157 -6.76 -10.85 13.12
C ALA A 157 -8.28 -10.90 13.32
N ARG A 158 -8.83 -9.97 14.12
CA ARG A 158 -10.27 -9.91 14.46
C ARG A 158 -11.16 -9.76 13.23
N HIS A 159 -10.69 -9.06 12.20
CA HIS A 159 -11.45 -8.78 10.98
C HIS A 159 -11.03 -9.65 9.78
N CYS A 160 -10.21 -10.67 10.01
CA CYS A 160 -9.81 -11.57 8.93
C CYS A 160 -10.93 -12.58 8.63
N PRO A 161 -11.61 -12.50 7.47
CA PRO A 161 -12.73 -13.40 7.17
C PRO A 161 -12.28 -14.84 6.89
N ALA A 162 -11.00 -15.02 6.50
CA ALA A 162 -10.40 -16.35 6.26
C ALA A 162 -9.75 -16.95 7.50
N GLY A 163 -9.71 -16.22 8.65
CA GLY A 163 -8.99 -16.65 9.83
C GLY A 163 -7.51 -16.94 9.58
N ALA A 164 -6.91 -16.18 8.65
CA ALA A 164 -5.52 -16.38 8.23
C ALA A 164 -4.50 -15.61 9.07
N ILE A 165 -4.95 -14.85 10.07
CA ILE A 165 -4.08 -14.02 10.92
C ILE A 165 -4.33 -14.41 12.37
N GLU A 166 -3.27 -14.81 13.03
CA GLU A 166 -3.26 -15.12 14.46
C GLU A 166 -2.39 -14.11 15.20
N MET A 167 -2.74 -13.79 16.44
CA MET A 167 -1.93 -12.91 17.28
C MET A 167 -1.00 -13.79 18.12
N VAL A 168 0.30 -13.57 17.95
CA VAL A 168 1.35 -14.30 18.67
C VAL A 168 2.22 -13.32 19.46
N PRO A 169 2.81 -13.71 20.59
CA PRO A 169 3.78 -12.85 21.27
C PRO A 169 4.98 -12.57 20.36
N LEU A 170 5.52 -11.36 20.41
CA LEU A 170 6.69 -10.99 19.62
C LEU A 170 7.94 -11.76 20.05
N ASP A 171 8.05 -12.05 21.34
CA ASP A 171 9.06 -12.88 21.96
C ASP A 171 8.38 -13.91 22.87
N GLU A 172 8.65 -15.19 22.64
CA GLU A 172 8.04 -16.29 23.40
C GLU A 172 8.62 -16.41 24.82
N GLU A 173 9.82 -15.84 25.04
CA GLU A 173 10.51 -15.92 26.34
C GLU A 173 10.15 -14.77 27.28
N ASP A 174 9.52 -13.69 26.76
CA ASP A 174 9.15 -12.50 27.53
C ASP A 174 7.62 -12.38 27.64
N GLU A 175 7.07 -12.55 28.85
CA GLU A 175 5.63 -12.46 29.13
C GLU A 175 5.05 -11.06 28.89
N ASP A 176 5.88 -10.00 28.95
CA ASP A 176 5.45 -8.61 28.77
C ASP A 176 5.57 -8.13 27.30
N THR A 177 5.90 -9.04 26.38
CA THR A 177 6.07 -8.70 24.95
C THR A 177 4.73 -8.41 24.26
N PRO A 178 4.67 -7.44 23.32
CA PRO A 178 3.44 -7.16 22.60
C PRO A 178 3.05 -8.31 21.66
N PHE A 179 1.73 -8.53 21.54
CA PHE A 179 1.19 -9.46 20.55
C PHE A 179 1.23 -8.84 19.14
N VAL A 180 1.69 -9.63 18.19
CA VAL A 180 1.87 -9.23 16.79
C VAL A 180 1.17 -10.22 15.84
N PRO A 181 0.78 -9.79 14.62
CA PRO A 181 0.11 -10.69 13.68
C PRO A 181 1.10 -11.66 13.02
N ALA A 182 0.83 -12.95 13.14
CA ALA A 182 1.39 -14.01 12.31
C ALA A 182 0.40 -14.31 11.18
N VAL A 183 0.86 -14.23 9.94
CA VAL A 183 0.03 -14.44 8.75
C VAL A 183 0.25 -15.83 8.19
N ASN A 184 -0.83 -16.61 8.09
CA ASN A 184 -0.83 -17.86 7.33
C ASN A 184 -1.16 -17.54 5.86
N GLU A 185 -0.13 -17.54 5.02
CA GLU A 185 -0.24 -17.19 3.61
C GLU A 185 -1.13 -18.18 2.82
N GLU A 186 -1.14 -19.47 3.20
CA GLU A 186 -1.93 -20.50 2.51
C GLU A 186 -3.44 -20.31 2.71
N ARG A 187 -3.84 -19.74 3.85
CA ARG A 187 -5.25 -19.44 4.17
C ARG A 187 -5.68 -18.04 3.73
N CYS A 188 -4.72 -17.16 3.46
CA CYS A 188 -5.01 -15.76 3.17
C CYS A 188 -5.57 -15.58 1.76
N ILE A 189 -6.81 -15.15 1.62
CA ILE A 189 -7.46 -14.90 0.32
C ILE A 189 -7.09 -13.56 -0.33
N GLY A 190 -6.33 -12.69 0.35
CA GLY A 190 -5.94 -11.39 -0.18
C GLY A 190 -7.06 -10.34 -0.22
N CYS A 191 -8.09 -10.45 0.62
CA CYS A 191 -9.28 -9.59 0.59
C CYS A 191 -9.04 -8.14 1.02
N GLY A 192 -7.94 -7.83 1.73
CA GLY A 192 -7.56 -6.50 2.17
C GLY A 192 -8.28 -5.96 3.41
N ALA A 193 -9.07 -6.78 4.12
CA ALA A 193 -9.73 -6.34 5.35
C ALA A 193 -8.73 -5.88 6.42
N CYS A 194 -7.64 -6.63 6.59
CA CYS A 194 -6.57 -6.30 7.52
C CYS A 194 -5.87 -4.97 7.17
N GLU A 195 -5.66 -4.69 5.88
CA GLU A 195 -5.05 -3.44 5.40
C GLU A 195 -5.99 -2.25 5.61
N HIS A 196 -7.24 -2.38 5.18
CA HIS A 196 -8.24 -1.32 5.28
C HIS A 196 -8.53 -0.91 6.72
N LEU A 197 -8.67 -1.89 7.61
CA LEU A 197 -9.04 -1.68 9.01
C LEU A 197 -7.82 -1.49 9.94
N CYS A 198 -6.60 -1.49 9.40
CA CYS A 198 -5.40 -1.20 10.18
C CYS A 198 -5.46 0.23 10.75
N PRO A 199 -5.28 0.43 12.06
CA PRO A 199 -5.30 1.77 12.66
C PRO A 199 -4.03 2.57 12.41
N ALA A 200 -2.94 1.92 12.00
CA ALA A 200 -1.67 2.60 11.71
C ALA A 200 -1.82 3.61 10.57
N ARG A 201 -1.37 4.84 10.81
CA ARG A 201 -1.41 5.96 9.85
C ARG A 201 -0.04 6.65 9.82
N PRO A 202 0.33 7.28 8.70
CA PRO A 202 -0.39 7.36 7.41
C PRO A 202 -0.34 6.07 6.59
N LEU A 203 0.56 5.15 6.92
CA LEU A 203 0.77 3.89 6.21
C LEU A 203 0.31 2.70 7.06
N PRO A 204 -0.43 1.74 6.49
CA PRO A 204 -0.85 0.56 7.22
C PRO A 204 0.35 -0.31 7.63
N ALA A 205 0.21 -1.02 8.75
CA ALA A 205 1.19 -1.97 9.22
C ALA A 205 1.07 -3.36 8.56
N ILE A 206 0.01 -3.58 7.83
CA ILE A 206 -0.23 -4.80 7.09
C ILE A 206 -0.86 -4.42 5.75
N PHE A 207 -0.36 -5.00 4.67
CA PHE A 207 -0.85 -4.73 3.32
C PHE A 207 -0.92 -6.03 2.52
N VAL A 208 -1.68 -6.01 1.44
CA VAL A 208 -1.81 -7.17 0.55
C VAL A 208 -0.83 -7.06 -0.62
N GLU A 209 -0.06 -8.12 -0.85
CA GLU A 209 0.71 -8.33 -2.06
C GLU A 209 -0.09 -9.21 -3.01
N GLY A 210 -0.16 -8.83 -4.31
CA GLY A 210 -0.91 -9.57 -5.32
C GLY A 210 -0.17 -10.82 -5.78
N HIS A 211 -0.92 -11.84 -6.19
CA HIS A 211 -0.35 -12.99 -6.89
C HIS A 211 -0.42 -12.78 -8.40
N GLU A 212 0.65 -13.12 -9.11
CA GLU A 212 0.64 -13.10 -10.58
C GLU A 212 -0.41 -14.05 -11.15
N VAL A 213 -0.56 -15.22 -10.53
CA VAL A 213 -1.57 -16.23 -10.83
C VAL A 213 -2.36 -16.52 -9.57
N HIS A 214 -3.69 -16.42 -9.68
CA HIS A 214 -4.58 -16.73 -8.56
C HIS A 214 -4.54 -18.23 -8.27
N LYS A 215 -4.64 -18.58 -6.99
CA LYS A 215 -4.68 -19.97 -6.53
C LYS A 215 -6.08 -20.29 -6.01
N GLU A 216 -6.45 -21.55 -6.03
CA GLU A 216 -7.62 -22.09 -5.33
C GLU A 216 -7.12 -22.84 -4.10
N ILE A 217 -7.72 -22.56 -2.94
CA ILE A 217 -7.39 -23.12 -1.63
C ILE A 217 -8.55 -23.94 -1.07
#